data_dc49ca9d81bfe7bec0c1b20eca9ff422
#
_entry.id   dc49ca9d81bfe7bec0c1b20eca9ff422
#
_cell.length_a   1.000
_cell.length_b   1.000
_cell.length_c   1.000
_cell.angle_alpha   90.00
_cell.angle_beta   90.00
_cell.angle_gamma   90.00
#
_symmetry.space_group_name_H-M   'P 1'
#
loop_
_entity.id
_entity.type
_entity.pdbx_description
1 polymer ?
#
loop_
_entity_poly.entity_id
_entity_poly.type
_entity_poly.pdbx_seq_one_letter_code
_entity_poly.pdbx_strand_id
1 'polypeptide(L)'
;MRIIGTGSAHPKHTLTNDDLSKIMDTSDEWIRERTGICTRQIITDENLEDLAAEAAQKALDDAGMKAADIDYIICSNVVFEYVTPSVASIVEGKIGASCPCVDLNAACSGFIYAIDFAEALLQTGRATNIL
;
A
#
# COMPACT_ATOMS: atom_id res chain seq x y z
N MET A 1 15.85 1.80 -12.79
CA MET A 1 14.48 1.31 -12.54
C MET A 1 13.43 2.10 -13.33
N ARG A 2 12.28 1.49 -13.65
CA ARG A 2 11.14 2.16 -14.29
C ARG A 2 9.85 1.64 -13.64
N ILE A 3 8.95 2.53 -13.28
CA ILE A 3 7.59 2.17 -12.85
C ILE A 3 6.79 1.90 -14.13
N ILE A 4 6.13 0.76 -14.22
CA ILE A 4 5.39 0.30 -15.41
C ILE A 4 3.91 0.05 -15.14
N GLY A 5 3.49 0.06 -13.89
CA GLY A 5 2.10 -0.04 -13.48
C GLY A 5 1.88 0.58 -12.12
N THR A 6 0.67 1.05 -11.90
CA THR A 6 0.22 1.64 -10.64
C THR A 6 -1.17 1.13 -10.27
N GLY A 7 -1.44 1.03 -8.99
CA GLY A 7 -2.76 0.62 -8.49
C GLY A 7 -3.05 1.22 -7.13
N SER A 8 -4.32 1.45 -6.87
CA SER A 8 -4.77 1.95 -5.56
C SER A 8 -6.09 1.30 -5.16
N ALA A 9 -6.27 1.15 -3.86
CA ALA A 9 -7.52 0.75 -3.25
C ALA A 9 -7.83 1.64 -2.05
N HIS A 10 -9.10 1.86 -1.81
CA HIS A 10 -9.56 2.74 -0.75
C HIS A 10 -10.74 2.10 -0.02
N PRO A 11 -10.85 2.28 1.30
CA PRO A 11 -12.06 1.92 2.04
C PRO A 11 -13.29 2.64 1.44
N LYS A 12 -14.45 2.02 1.59
CA LYS A 12 -15.71 2.54 1.00
C LYS A 12 -16.30 3.67 1.83
N HIS A 13 -16.07 3.66 3.14
CA HIS A 13 -16.68 4.65 4.04
C HIS A 13 -15.89 5.96 4.02
N THR A 14 -16.58 7.04 3.65
CA THR A 14 -16.02 8.40 3.65
C THR A 14 -16.45 9.15 4.90
N LEU A 15 -15.48 9.66 5.65
CA LEU A 15 -15.68 10.50 6.84
C LEU A 15 -15.34 11.97 6.50
N THR A 16 -16.28 12.88 6.76
CA THR A 16 -16.12 14.31 6.55
C THR A 16 -15.46 14.99 7.76
N ASN A 17 -15.00 16.24 7.59
CA ASN A 17 -14.51 17.06 8.70
C ASN A 17 -15.64 17.35 9.71
N ASP A 18 -16.88 17.56 9.22
CA ASP A 18 -18.05 17.75 10.07
C ASP A 18 -18.39 16.52 10.91
N ASP A 19 -18.12 15.31 10.39
CA ASP A 19 -18.28 14.09 11.19
C ASP A 19 -17.24 13.99 12.30
N LEU A 20 -16.01 14.41 12.03
CA LEU A 20 -14.95 14.49 13.05
C LEU A 20 -15.31 15.48 14.16
N SER A 21 -15.90 16.64 13.82
CA SER A 21 -16.30 17.66 14.80
C SER A 21 -17.37 17.18 15.79
N LYS A 22 -18.08 16.09 15.48
CA LYS A 22 -19.05 15.46 16.38
C LYS A 22 -18.39 14.63 17.49
N ILE A 23 -17.14 14.20 17.29
CA ILE A 23 -16.43 13.27 18.18
C ILE A 23 -15.14 13.84 18.78
N MET A 24 -14.68 14.99 18.28
CA MET A 24 -13.49 15.68 18.81
C MET A 24 -13.59 17.19 18.63
N ASP A 25 -12.83 17.94 19.39
CA ASP A 25 -12.74 19.40 19.30
C ASP A 25 -11.95 19.82 18.07
N THR A 26 -12.65 20.05 16.95
CA THR A 26 -12.10 20.47 15.66
C THR A 26 -13.20 21.11 14.79
N SER A 27 -12.82 21.66 13.63
CA SER A 27 -13.75 22.17 12.63
C SER A 27 -13.26 21.93 11.20
N ASP A 28 -14.17 21.97 10.23
CA ASP A 28 -13.81 21.85 8.81
C ASP A 28 -12.82 22.96 8.40
N GLU A 29 -13.06 24.20 8.83
CA GLU A 29 -12.19 25.35 8.58
C GLU A 29 -10.77 25.09 9.11
N TRP A 30 -10.64 24.67 10.38
CA TRP A 30 -9.35 24.39 11.02
C TRP A 30 -8.54 23.32 10.28
N ILE A 31 -9.21 22.23 9.87
CA ILE A 31 -8.56 21.13 9.17
C ILE A 31 -8.13 21.55 7.76
N ARG A 32 -9.02 22.23 7.01
CA ARG A 32 -8.73 22.68 5.64
C ARG A 32 -7.59 23.69 5.59
N GLU A 33 -7.58 24.67 6.46
CA GLU A 33 -6.51 25.68 6.48
C GLU A 33 -5.12 25.06 6.69
N ARG A 34 -5.03 23.99 7.50
CA ARG A 34 -3.75 23.36 7.86
C ARG A 34 -3.32 22.23 6.97
N THR A 35 -4.24 21.53 6.34
CA THR A 35 -3.96 20.29 5.63
C THR A 35 -4.52 20.25 4.22
N GLY A 36 -5.49 21.06 3.89
CA GLY A 36 -6.27 20.97 2.66
C GLY A 36 -7.24 19.79 2.60
N ILE A 37 -7.31 18.95 3.65
CA ILE A 37 -8.12 17.73 3.67
C ILE A 37 -9.59 18.07 3.92
N CYS A 38 -10.47 17.64 3.03
CA CYS A 38 -11.91 17.78 3.14
C CYS A 38 -12.58 16.51 3.70
N THR A 39 -12.09 15.36 3.28
CA THR A 39 -12.62 14.04 3.66
C THR A 39 -11.48 13.04 3.80
N ARG A 40 -11.74 11.91 4.46
CA ARG A 40 -10.88 10.72 4.47
C ARG A 40 -11.73 9.48 4.35
N GLN A 41 -11.13 8.43 3.83
CA GLN A 41 -11.75 7.11 3.81
C GLN A 41 -11.22 6.29 4.98
N ILE A 42 -12.11 5.59 5.66
CA ILE A 42 -11.79 4.78 6.82
C ILE A 42 -12.26 3.35 6.62
N ILE A 43 -11.49 2.41 7.13
CA ILE A 43 -11.87 0.99 7.16
C ILE A 43 -13.02 0.82 8.15
N THR A 44 -14.07 0.11 7.74
CA THR A 44 -15.20 -0.31 8.59
C THR A 44 -15.40 -1.82 8.53
N ASP A 45 -15.58 -2.37 7.35
CA ASP A 45 -15.84 -3.79 7.10
C ASP A 45 -14.70 -4.45 6.28
N GLU A 46 -13.85 -3.64 5.68
CA GLU A 46 -12.67 -4.10 4.93
C GLU A 46 -11.51 -4.33 5.89
N ASN A 47 -10.50 -5.06 5.44
CA ASN A 47 -9.22 -5.18 6.13
C ASN A 47 -8.07 -4.65 5.25
N LEU A 48 -6.94 -4.37 5.88
CA LEU A 48 -5.79 -3.77 5.22
C LEU A 48 -5.24 -4.65 4.09
N GLU A 49 -5.14 -5.94 4.34
CA GLU A 49 -4.57 -6.89 3.39
C GLU A 49 -5.43 -7.10 2.14
N ASP A 50 -6.75 -6.96 2.24
CA ASP A 50 -7.63 -7.00 1.06
C ASP A 50 -7.46 -5.76 0.20
N LEU A 51 -7.38 -4.58 0.82
CA LEU A 51 -7.09 -3.33 0.12
C LEU A 51 -5.70 -3.36 -0.53
N ALA A 52 -4.70 -3.88 0.17
CA ALA A 52 -3.35 -4.02 -0.38
C ALA A 52 -3.32 -4.99 -1.58
N ALA A 53 -4.02 -6.13 -1.48
CA ALA A 53 -4.13 -7.09 -2.58
C ALA A 53 -4.91 -6.50 -3.78
N GLU A 54 -5.96 -5.73 -3.54
CA GLU A 54 -6.71 -5.03 -4.59
C GLU A 54 -5.82 -4.00 -5.31
N ALA A 55 -5.04 -3.21 -4.57
CA ALA A 55 -4.10 -2.25 -5.14
C ALA A 55 -3.00 -2.96 -5.96
N ALA A 56 -2.47 -4.07 -5.45
CA ALA A 56 -1.48 -4.91 -6.13
C ALA A 56 -2.04 -5.47 -7.45
N GLN A 57 -3.26 -6.02 -7.44
CA GLN A 57 -3.89 -6.54 -8.64
C GLN A 57 -4.10 -5.44 -9.70
N LYS A 58 -4.57 -4.27 -9.29
CA LYS A 58 -4.73 -3.12 -10.19
C LYS A 58 -3.41 -2.66 -10.81
N ALA A 59 -2.32 -2.71 -10.04
CA ALA A 59 -0.99 -2.38 -10.57
C ALA A 59 -0.52 -3.41 -11.62
N LEU A 60 -0.80 -4.69 -11.40
CA LEU A 60 -0.53 -5.75 -12.38
C LEU A 60 -1.36 -5.56 -13.66
N ASP A 61 -2.64 -5.27 -13.51
CA ASP A 61 -3.55 -5.02 -14.63
C ASP A 61 -3.10 -3.81 -15.47
N ASP A 62 -2.70 -2.72 -14.80
CA ASP A 62 -2.18 -1.51 -15.46
C ASP A 62 -0.85 -1.78 -16.19
N ALA A 63 0.01 -2.62 -15.63
CA ALA A 63 1.25 -3.06 -16.25
C ALA A 63 1.03 -4.09 -17.39
N GLY A 64 -0.15 -4.69 -17.51
CA GLY A 64 -0.41 -5.82 -18.40
C GLY A 64 0.36 -7.09 -17.99
N MET A 65 0.63 -7.26 -16.70
CA MET A 65 1.42 -8.35 -16.13
C MET A 65 0.55 -9.33 -15.34
N LYS A 66 1.05 -10.55 -15.18
CA LYS A 66 0.45 -11.56 -14.32
C LYS A 66 1.22 -11.65 -12.99
N ALA A 67 0.56 -12.10 -11.94
CA ALA A 67 1.22 -12.33 -10.64
C ALA A 67 2.41 -13.31 -10.74
N ALA A 68 2.37 -14.28 -11.66
CA ALA A 68 3.47 -15.21 -11.91
C ALA A 68 4.73 -14.55 -12.53
N ASP A 69 4.63 -13.33 -13.03
CA ASP A 69 5.75 -12.59 -13.62
C ASP A 69 6.52 -11.78 -12.55
N ILE A 70 6.04 -11.76 -11.31
CA ILE A 70 6.64 -11.01 -10.20
C ILE A 70 7.71 -11.84 -9.51
N ASP A 71 8.90 -11.26 -9.38
CA ASP A 71 10.06 -11.88 -8.75
C ASP A 71 10.23 -11.52 -7.28
N TYR A 72 9.61 -10.40 -6.84
CA TYR A 72 9.70 -9.93 -5.46
C TYR A 72 8.54 -8.99 -5.10
N ILE A 73 8.07 -9.06 -3.83
CA ILE A 73 7.08 -8.13 -3.29
C ILE A 73 7.67 -7.38 -2.11
N ILE A 74 7.59 -6.05 -2.12
CA ILE A 74 8.03 -5.18 -1.05
C ILE A 74 6.84 -4.37 -0.56
N CYS A 75 6.42 -4.56 0.67
CA CYS A 75 5.36 -3.79 1.30
C CYS A 75 5.95 -2.82 2.32
N SER A 76 5.75 -1.53 2.11
CA SER A 76 6.10 -0.52 3.12
C SER A 76 4.90 -0.24 4.01
N ASN A 77 4.98 -0.65 5.26
CA ASN A 77 3.93 -0.41 6.25
C ASN A 77 4.53 -0.13 7.64
N VAL A 78 3.73 0.41 8.57
CA VAL A 78 4.14 0.71 9.95
C VAL A 78 3.28 0.01 10.99
N VAL A 79 2.05 -0.34 10.65
CA VAL A 79 1.08 -0.93 11.58
C VAL A 79 0.35 -2.06 10.87
N PHE A 80 0.43 -3.25 11.46
CA PHE A 80 -0.36 -4.39 11.09
C PHE A 80 -0.67 -5.23 12.33
N GLU A 81 -1.75 -6.01 12.31
CA GLU A 81 -2.19 -6.81 13.44
C GLU A 81 -1.19 -7.90 13.83
N TYR A 82 -0.40 -8.38 12.85
CA TYR A 82 0.53 -9.50 13.02
C TYR A 82 1.94 -9.11 12.61
N VAL A 83 2.91 -9.61 13.34
CA VAL A 83 4.32 -9.54 12.93
C VAL A 83 4.59 -10.58 11.83
N THR A 84 3.93 -11.72 11.91
CA THR A 84 3.95 -12.81 10.94
C THR A 84 2.57 -13.48 10.84
N PRO A 85 2.09 -13.80 9.61
CA PRO A 85 2.76 -13.52 8.31
C PRO A 85 2.86 -12.02 8.03
N SER A 86 3.82 -11.60 7.20
CA SER A 86 3.93 -10.22 6.76
C SER A 86 2.78 -9.83 5.82
N VAL A 87 2.48 -8.54 5.72
CA VAL A 87 1.47 -8.04 4.77
C VAL A 87 1.84 -8.43 3.34
N ALA A 88 3.12 -8.29 2.97
CA ALA A 88 3.61 -8.69 1.66
C ALA A 88 3.33 -10.18 1.35
N SER A 89 3.53 -11.07 2.35
CA SER A 89 3.25 -12.51 2.18
C SER A 89 1.75 -12.81 2.05
N ILE A 90 0.89 -12.07 2.76
CA ILE A 90 -0.55 -12.20 2.64
C ILE A 90 -1.02 -11.73 1.25
N VAL A 91 -0.49 -10.60 0.79
CA VAL A 91 -0.78 -10.07 -0.55
C VAL A 91 -0.33 -11.05 -1.63
N GLU A 92 0.88 -11.61 -1.50
CA GLU A 92 1.43 -12.64 -2.39
C GLU A 92 0.44 -13.80 -2.58
N GLY A 93 -0.05 -14.36 -1.46
CA GLY A 93 -1.03 -15.45 -1.49
C GLY A 93 -2.36 -15.03 -2.11
N LYS A 94 -2.85 -13.80 -1.83
CA LYS A 94 -4.14 -13.31 -2.35
C LYS A 94 -4.11 -13.06 -3.86
N ILE A 95 -3.02 -12.54 -4.42
CA ILE A 95 -2.88 -12.30 -5.87
C ILE A 95 -2.41 -13.53 -6.63
N GLY A 96 -2.01 -14.61 -5.94
CA GLY A 96 -1.53 -15.85 -6.55
C GLY A 96 -0.12 -15.73 -7.12
N ALA A 97 0.71 -14.87 -6.56
CA ALA A 97 2.15 -14.84 -6.84
C ALA A 97 2.88 -15.97 -6.09
N SER A 98 4.15 -16.20 -6.43
CA SER A 98 5.02 -17.15 -5.73
C SER A 98 6.46 -16.65 -5.78
N CYS A 99 6.79 -15.73 -4.88
CA CYS A 99 8.07 -15.03 -4.86
C CYS A 99 8.47 -14.61 -3.43
N PRO A 100 9.73 -14.27 -3.18
CA PRO A 100 10.13 -13.69 -1.92
C PRO A 100 9.36 -12.39 -1.60
N CYS A 101 8.97 -12.24 -0.33
CA CYS A 101 8.18 -11.11 0.15
C CYS A 101 8.83 -10.50 1.38
N VAL A 102 8.76 -9.17 1.53
CA VAL A 102 9.25 -8.48 2.71
C VAL A 102 8.37 -7.28 3.06
N ASP A 103 8.14 -7.10 4.36
CA ASP A 103 7.63 -5.83 4.89
C ASP A 103 8.81 -4.96 5.31
N LEU A 104 8.77 -3.69 4.93
CA LEU A 104 9.76 -2.69 5.26
C LEU A 104 9.11 -1.61 6.12
N ASN A 105 9.60 -1.45 7.35
CA ASN A 105 9.13 -0.41 8.26
C ASN A 105 10.20 0.68 8.42
N ALA A 106 9.96 1.82 7.79
CA ALA A 106 10.77 3.02 7.92
C ALA A 106 9.88 4.28 7.97
N ALA A 107 8.68 4.13 8.51
CA ALA A 107 7.69 5.21 8.65
C ALA A 107 7.54 6.02 7.35
N CYS A 108 7.56 7.34 7.42
CA CYS A 108 7.38 8.22 6.25
C CYS A 108 8.45 8.05 5.16
N SER A 109 9.61 7.47 5.48
CA SER A 109 10.68 7.17 4.52
C SER A 109 10.54 5.80 3.86
N GLY A 110 9.57 4.98 4.28
CA GLY A 110 9.44 3.59 3.85
C GLY A 110 9.34 3.41 2.33
N PHE A 111 8.58 4.26 1.66
CA PHE A 111 8.46 4.21 0.21
C PHE A 111 9.80 4.45 -0.51
N ILE A 112 10.58 5.42 -0.06
CA ILE A 112 11.90 5.72 -0.65
C ILE A 112 12.87 4.57 -0.40
N TYR A 113 12.86 3.97 0.78
CA TYR A 113 13.71 2.81 1.09
C TYR A 113 13.27 1.56 0.33
N ALA A 114 11.96 1.38 0.09
CA ALA A 114 11.46 0.30 -0.75
C ALA A 114 11.95 0.45 -2.20
N ILE A 115 11.96 1.67 -2.74
CA ILE A 115 12.52 1.97 -4.06
C ILE A 115 14.01 1.67 -4.12
N ASP A 116 14.81 2.10 -3.13
CA ASP A 116 16.24 1.83 -3.05
C ASP A 116 16.52 0.32 -2.98
N PHE A 117 15.76 -0.40 -2.17
CA PHE A 117 15.86 -1.86 -2.10
C PHE A 117 15.49 -2.54 -3.42
N ALA A 118 14.41 -2.11 -4.07
CA ALA A 118 14.03 -2.62 -5.38
C ALA A 118 15.11 -2.36 -6.44
N GLU A 119 15.67 -1.14 -6.47
CA GLU A 119 16.77 -0.81 -7.38
C GLU A 119 17.97 -1.72 -7.18
N ALA A 120 18.36 -1.99 -5.95
CA ALA A 120 19.47 -2.91 -5.64
C ALA A 120 19.20 -4.35 -6.14
N LEU A 121 17.97 -4.85 -6.00
CA LEU A 121 17.58 -6.17 -6.52
C LEU A 121 17.63 -6.23 -8.04
N LEU A 122 17.17 -5.17 -8.72
CA LEU A 122 17.20 -5.06 -10.18
C LEU A 122 18.64 -4.96 -10.70
N GLN A 123 19.49 -4.12 -10.10
CA GLN A 123 20.88 -3.95 -10.52
C GLN A 123 21.73 -5.20 -10.32
N THR A 124 21.45 -5.99 -9.28
CA THR A 124 22.15 -7.24 -9.02
C THR A 124 21.62 -8.44 -9.84
N GLY A 125 20.57 -8.23 -10.63
CA GLY A 125 19.94 -9.28 -11.44
C GLY A 125 19.18 -10.32 -10.61
N ARG A 126 18.87 -10.03 -9.35
CA ARG A 126 18.09 -10.92 -8.48
C ARG A 126 16.59 -10.87 -8.76
N ALA A 127 16.13 -9.78 -9.34
CA ALA A 127 14.76 -9.61 -9.77
C ALA A 127 14.73 -8.82 -11.08
N THR A 128 13.68 -9.00 -11.85
CA THR A 128 13.36 -8.25 -13.08
C THR A 128 12.10 -7.43 -12.87
N ASN A 129 11.12 -7.99 -12.19
CA ASN A 129 9.84 -7.37 -11.90
C ASN A 129 9.56 -7.41 -10.39
N ILE A 130 9.30 -6.23 -9.83
CA ILE A 130 9.06 -6.06 -8.39
C ILE A 130 7.74 -5.31 -8.20
N LEU A 131 6.94 -5.82 -7.30
CA LEU A 131 5.69 -5.19 -6.86
C LEU A 131 5.88 -4.53 -5.49
#